data_30687ade83ff9145e7c59da4a8af7fa9
#
_entry.id   30687ade83ff9145e7c59da4a8af7fa9
#
_cell.length_a   1.000
_cell.length_b   1.000
_cell.length_c   1.000
_cell.angle_alpha   90.00
_cell.angle_beta   90.00
_cell.angle_gamma   90.00
#
_symmetry.space_group_name_H-M   'P 1'
#
loop_
_entity.id
_entity.type
_entity.pdbx_description
1 polymer ?
#
loop_
_entity_poly.entity_id
_entity_poly.type
_entity_poly.pdbx_seq_one_letter_code
_entity_poly.pdbx_strand_id
1 'polypeptide(L)'
;YEMSASLVGSEMCIRDSRIRRERQLQWGRWAQRAAAILAIPLLLSTLYLWMNGNEQNKVNFIEIRTNPGMITSTILPDGTHVILNSNSTIVYPSHFDEKSRNVQLNGEAYFEVTKNSRQPFMVRTPQKAVVKVYGTQFNVEAYADDKTITATLVEGSIAMAYENKKSNWTEQEIQPGQEIVYTAAQQQIKIDQADVEVITSWKDGKLIFRDTPFKEVLKMLSKRFDVDFVVKNPKCFEASFTGVLEKQRLGRILEYISVSSNIKFKYAESNNICLLYTSPSPRD
;
A
#
# COMPACT_ATOMS: atom_id res chain seq x y z
N TYR A 1 -74.29 -67.23 41.84
CA TYR A 1 -74.10 -65.76 42.07
C TYR A 1 -72.63 -65.35 42.13
N GLU A 2 -71.84 -65.74 41.09
CA GLU A 2 -70.40 -65.30 41.09
C GLU A 2 -69.87 -65.06 39.65
N MET A 3 -70.67 -64.54 38.74
CA MET A 3 -70.15 -64.27 37.36
C MET A 3 -70.35 -62.86 36.82
N SER A 4 -70.70 -61.88 37.63
CA SER A 4 -70.87 -60.53 37.13
C SER A 4 -69.83 -59.50 37.61
N ALA A 5 -68.93 -59.83 38.51
CA ALA A 5 -67.90 -58.92 39.05
C ALA A 5 -66.60 -58.85 38.21
N SER A 6 -66.30 -59.93 37.45
CA SER A 6 -65.00 -59.97 36.69
C SER A 6 -65.10 -59.22 35.30
N LEU A 7 -66.26 -59.08 34.76
CA LEU A 7 -66.47 -58.38 33.48
C LEU A 7 -66.41 -56.85 33.62
N VAL A 8 -66.80 -56.28 34.74
CA VAL A 8 -66.79 -54.82 34.98
C VAL A 8 -65.36 -54.27 35.17
N GLY A 9 -64.48 -55.11 35.78
CA GLY A 9 -63.05 -54.69 35.98
C GLY A 9 -62.21 -54.66 34.69
N SER A 10 -62.50 -55.57 33.75
CA SER A 10 -61.75 -55.60 32.46
C SER A 10 -62.12 -54.45 31.51
N GLU A 11 -63.38 -54.08 31.48
CA GLU A 11 -63.79 -52.93 30.65
C GLU A 11 -63.30 -51.57 31.15
N MET A 12 -63.17 -51.41 32.48
CA MET A 12 -62.65 -50.15 33.09
C MET A 12 -61.17 -49.98 32.88
N CYS A 13 -60.36 -51.07 32.91
CA CYS A 13 -58.92 -51.02 32.61
C CYS A 13 -58.66 -50.75 31.12
N ILE A 14 -59.48 -51.27 30.21
CA ILE A 14 -59.31 -51.03 28.76
C ILE A 14 -59.69 -49.57 28.38
N ARG A 15 -60.66 -48.99 29.06
CA ARG A 15 -61.05 -47.58 28.81
C ARG A 15 -59.99 -46.56 29.30
N ASP A 16 -59.38 -46.84 30.44
CA ASP A 16 -58.31 -45.95 30.95
C ASP A 16 -57.03 -46.02 30.12
N SER A 17 -56.67 -47.15 29.56
CA SER A 17 -55.51 -47.30 28.69
C SER A 17 -55.74 -46.58 27.30
N ARG A 18 -56.97 -46.56 26.78
CA ARG A 18 -57.30 -45.85 25.57
C ARG A 18 -57.26 -44.31 25.76
N ILE A 19 -57.76 -43.80 26.87
CA ILE A 19 -57.73 -42.37 27.20
C ILE A 19 -56.29 -41.90 27.42
N ARG A 20 -55.44 -42.70 28.04
CA ARG A 20 -54.00 -42.37 28.18
C ARG A 20 -53.29 -42.33 26.82
N ARG A 21 -53.57 -43.27 25.93
CA ARG A 21 -53.00 -43.37 24.60
C ARG A 21 -53.43 -42.20 23.71
N GLU A 22 -54.68 -41.77 23.76
CA GLU A 22 -55.17 -40.62 23.04
C GLU A 22 -54.59 -39.30 23.58
N ARG A 23 -54.45 -39.13 24.86
CA ARG A 23 -53.75 -37.98 25.46
C ARG A 23 -52.29 -37.92 25.04
N GLN A 24 -51.57 -39.03 25.02
CA GLN A 24 -50.16 -39.06 24.57
C GLN A 24 -50.07 -38.69 23.07
N LEU A 25 -50.98 -39.15 22.22
CA LEU A 25 -50.99 -38.79 20.81
C LEU A 25 -51.36 -37.32 20.57
N GLN A 26 -52.24 -36.75 21.38
CA GLN A 26 -52.55 -35.32 21.33
C GLN A 26 -51.40 -34.44 21.80
N TRP A 27 -50.70 -34.83 22.88
CA TRP A 27 -49.52 -34.15 23.34
C TRP A 27 -48.36 -34.19 22.32
N GLY A 28 -48.16 -35.32 21.65
CA GLY A 28 -47.18 -35.44 20.56
C GLY A 28 -47.49 -34.52 19.39
N ARG A 29 -48.74 -34.40 18.97
CA ARG A 29 -49.16 -33.47 17.91
C ARG A 29 -49.04 -32.00 18.32
N TRP A 30 -49.32 -31.69 19.60
CA TRP A 30 -49.12 -30.35 20.16
C TRP A 30 -47.65 -29.98 20.22
N ALA A 31 -46.80 -30.88 20.68
CA ALA A 31 -45.35 -30.70 20.72
C ALA A 31 -44.76 -30.50 19.30
N GLN A 32 -45.21 -31.27 18.31
CA GLN A 32 -44.78 -31.11 16.91
C GLN A 32 -45.22 -29.74 16.33
N ARG A 33 -46.45 -29.28 16.64
CA ARG A 33 -46.90 -27.95 16.19
C ARG A 33 -46.14 -26.83 16.87
N ALA A 34 -45.86 -26.94 18.18
CA ALA A 34 -45.06 -25.97 18.93
C ALA A 34 -43.63 -25.93 18.41
N ALA A 35 -43.04 -27.10 18.11
CA ALA A 35 -41.70 -27.20 17.53
C ALA A 35 -41.63 -26.54 16.14
N ALA A 36 -42.65 -26.75 15.29
CA ALA A 36 -42.72 -26.12 13.95
C ALA A 36 -42.88 -24.58 14.03
N ILE A 37 -43.68 -24.09 14.98
CA ILE A 37 -43.89 -22.65 15.20
C ILE A 37 -42.57 -21.94 15.67
N LEU A 38 -41.75 -22.65 16.45
CA LEU A 38 -40.45 -22.13 16.91
C LEU A 38 -39.32 -22.32 15.89
N ALA A 39 -39.34 -23.41 15.12
CA ALA A 39 -38.30 -23.74 14.16
C ALA A 39 -38.30 -22.78 12.95
N ILE A 40 -39.48 -22.40 12.44
CA ILE A 40 -39.59 -21.51 11.28
C ILE A 40 -38.97 -20.12 11.56
N PRO A 41 -39.31 -19.38 12.64
CA PRO A 41 -38.68 -18.09 12.89
C PRO A 41 -37.20 -18.22 13.23
N LEU A 42 -36.76 -19.34 13.85
CA LEU A 42 -35.35 -19.57 14.11
C LEU A 42 -34.56 -19.80 12.82
N LEU A 43 -35.09 -20.56 11.87
CA LEU A 43 -34.51 -20.75 10.55
C LEU A 43 -34.51 -19.43 9.74
N LEU A 44 -35.59 -18.66 9.80
CA LEU A 44 -35.63 -17.35 9.13
C LEU A 44 -34.64 -16.36 9.76
N SER A 45 -34.50 -16.36 11.08
CA SER A 45 -33.52 -15.50 11.77
C SER A 45 -32.08 -15.91 11.46
N THR A 46 -31.78 -17.22 11.43
CA THR A 46 -30.43 -17.70 11.04
C THR A 46 -30.13 -17.40 9.58
N LEU A 47 -31.09 -17.58 8.69
CA LEU A 47 -30.96 -17.22 7.28
C LEU A 47 -30.78 -15.70 7.10
N TYR A 48 -31.55 -14.90 7.81
CA TYR A 48 -31.41 -13.44 7.83
C TYR A 48 -30.03 -12.98 8.33
N LEU A 49 -29.56 -13.55 9.44
CA LEU A 49 -28.23 -13.26 9.97
C LEU A 49 -27.11 -13.73 9.03
N TRP A 50 -27.30 -14.86 8.36
CA TRP A 50 -26.35 -15.36 7.35
C TRP A 50 -26.31 -14.46 6.10
N MET A 51 -27.47 -13.99 5.62
CA MET A 51 -27.55 -13.04 4.50
C MET A 51 -27.00 -11.66 4.87
N ASN A 52 -27.28 -11.14 6.06
CA ASN A 52 -26.76 -9.85 6.54
C ASN A 52 -25.32 -9.91 7.04
N GLY A 53 -24.85 -11.07 7.49
CA GLY A 53 -23.46 -11.26 7.92
C GLY A 53 -22.43 -11.03 6.80
N ASN A 54 -22.87 -11.07 5.54
CA ASN A 54 -22.02 -10.79 4.37
C ASN A 54 -21.82 -9.30 4.07
N GLU A 55 -22.57 -8.40 4.71
CA GLU A 55 -22.39 -6.96 4.48
C GLU A 55 -21.23 -6.33 5.30
N GLN A 56 -20.68 -7.02 6.28
CA GLN A 56 -19.62 -6.48 7.15
C GLN A 56 -18.22 -6.45 6.50
N ASN A 57 -18.05 -6.97 5.28
CA ASN A 57 -16.79 -6.98 4.56
C ASN A 57 -16.71 -5.89 3.46
N LYS A 58 -17.37 -4.74 3.62
CA LYS A 58 -17.07 -3.58 2.77
C LYS A 58 -15.68 -3.08 3.15
N VAL A 59 -14.68 -3.49 2.37
CA VAL A 59 -13.32 -2.98 2.48
C VAL A 59 -13.34 -1.51 2.08
N ASN A 60 -13.19 -0.61 3.04
CA ASN A 60 -13.01 0.80 2.77
C ASN A 60 -11.56 1.04 2.38
N PHE A 61 -11.32 1.81 1.33
CA PHE A 61 -9.99 2.24 0.97
C PHE A 61 -9.67 3.58 1.63
N ILE A 62 -8.46 3.67 2.17
CA ILE A 62 -7.91 4.86 2.79
C ILE A 62 -6.88 5.42 1.81
N GLU A 63 -7.00 6.69 1.48
CA GLU A 63 -6.04 7.42 0.66
C GLU A 63 -5.32 8.46 1.51
N ILE A 64 -3.99 8.45 1.47
CA ILE A 64 -3.14 9.48 2.08
C ILE A 64 -2.34 10.13 0.97
N ARG A 65 -2.40 11.45 0.91
CA ARG A 65 -1.67 12.27 -0.06
C ARG A 65 -0.79 13.29 0.64
N THR A 66 0.43 13.45 0.14
CA THR A 66 1.33 14.53 0.54
C THR A 66 1.29 15.66 -0.47
N ASN A 67 1.29 16.89 0.03
CA ASN A 67 1.47 18.05 -0.82
C ASN A 67 2.95 18.23 -1.23
N PRO A 68 3.22 19.00 -2.28
CA PRO A 68 4.58 19.37 -2.64
C PRO A 68 5.36 19.93 -1.45
N GLY A 69 6.60 19.49 -1.28
CA GLY A 69 7.48 19.90 -0.18
C GLY A 69 7.21 19.27 1.17
N MET A 70 6.17 18.44 1.30
CA MET A 70 5.79 17.79 2.57
C MET A 70 6.22 16.31 2.59
N ILE A 71 6.60 15.87 3.77
CA ILE A 71 6.84 14.45 4.09
C ILE A 71 5.83 14.07 5.17
N THR A 72 5.18 12.94 5.02
CA THR A 72 4.19 12.42 5.97
C THR A 72 4.48 10.97 6.30
N SER A 73 4.28 10.57 7.55
CA SER A 73 4.37 9.18 7.97
C SER A 73 3.03 8.64 8.39
N THR A 74 2.82 7.34 8.16
CA THR A 74 1.61 6.61 8.58
C THR A 74 1.95 5.19 8.98
N ILE A 75 1.08 4.59 9.78
CA ILE A 75 1.14 3.18 10.16
C ILE A 75 -0.05 2.48 9.53
N LEU A 76 0.22 1.44 8.76
CA LEU A 76 -0.80 0.63 8.10
C LEU A 76 -1.45 -0.36 9.09
N PRO A 77 -2.60 -1.00 8.72
CA PRO A 77 -3.33 -1.93 9.60
C PRO A 77 -2.53 -3.15 10.08
N ASP A 78 -1.46 -3.53 9.36
CA ASP A 78 -0.55 -4.63 9.71
C ASP A 78 0.64 -4.19 10.58
N GLY A 79 0.70 -2.92 10.98
CA GLY A 79 1.81 -2.32 11.71
C GLY A 79 2.99 -1.90 10.84
N THR A 80 2.89 -2.01 9.50
CA THR A 80 3.91 -1.50 8.57
C THR A 80 3.99 0.01 8.67
N HIS A 81 5.21 0.54 8.87
CA HIS A 81 5.47 1.98 8.87
C HIS A 81 5.82 2.46 7.46
N VAL A 82 5.16 3.53 7.02
CA VAL A 82 5.35 4.12 5.70
C VAL A 82 5.64 5.60 5.85
N ILE A 83 6.70 6.06 5.20
CA ILE A 83 7.04 7.49 5.07
C ILE A 83 6.83 7.85 3.61
N LEU A 84 5.96 8.83 3.35
CA LEU A 84 5.64 9.34 2.02
C LEU A 84 6.45 10.61 1.74
N ASN A 85 7.10 10.65 0.60
CA ASN A 85 7.80 11.84 0.13
C ASN A 85 6.81 12.87 -0.47
N SER A 86 7.34 14.00 -0.88
CA SER A 86 6.65 15.09 -1.56
C SER A 86 5.81 14.57 -2.75
N ASN A 87 4.62 15.13 -2.93
CA ASN A 87 3.73 14.87 -4.06
C ASN A 87 3.43 13.37 -4.29
N SER A 88 3.25 12.63 -3.20
CA SER A 88 3.03 11.18 -3.22
C SER A 88 1.66 10.81 -2.68
N THR A 89 1.12 9.71 -3.18
CA THR A 89 -0.17 9.18 -2.75
C THR A 89 -0.07 7.69 -2.49
N ILE A 90 -0.54 7.24 -1.33
CA ILE A 90 -0.72 5.83 -1.03
C ILE A 90 -2.19 5.51 -0.82
N VAL A 91 -2.66 4.42 -1.40
CA VAL A 91 -4.01 3.88 -1.21
C VAL A 91 -3.91 2.46 -0.67
N TYR A 92 -4.59 2.20 0.43
CA TYR A 92 -4.62 0.88 1.06
C TYR A 92 -5.98 0.57 1.68
N PRO A 93 -6.34 -0.70 1.85
CA PRO A 93 -7.61 -1.10 2.46
C PRO A 93 -7.58 -0.92 3.99
N SER A 94 -8.74 -0.64 4.59
CA SER A 94 -8.89 -0.57 6.05
C SER A 94 -8.49 -1.88 6.77
N HIS A 95 -8.57 -3.01 6.06
CA HIS A 95 -8.13 -4.34 6.50
C HIS A 95 -7.52 -5.06 5.31
N PHE A 96 -6.38 -5.69 5.50
CA PHE A 96 -5.76 -6.52 4.48
C PHE A 96 -6.47 -7.87 4.33
N ASP A 97 -6.47 -8.41 3.11
CA ASP A 97 -6.95 -9.75 2.80
C ASP A 97 -6.01 -10.81 3.45
N GLU A 98 -6.55 -11.97 3.80
CA GLU A 98 -5.77 -13.08 4.38
C GLU A 98 -4.62 -13.57 3.48
N LYS A 99 -4.72 -13.36 2.16
CA LYS A 99 -3.75 -13.84 1.17
C LYS A 99 -2.62 -12.87 0.88
N SER A 100 -2.88 -11.55 1.00
CA SER A 100 -1.91 -10.54 0.61
C SER A 100 -2.21 -9.16 1.25
N ARG A 101 -1.16 -8.35 1.41
CA ARG A 101 -1.23 -6.98 1.89
C ARG A 101 -0.96 -6.04 0.70
N ASN A 102 -2.02 -5.64 0.01
CA ASN A 102 -1.90 -4.84 -1.20
C ASN A 102 -2.02 -3.35 -0.89
N VAL A 103 -1.08 -2.55 -1.39
CA VAL A 103 -1.12 -1.09 -1.40
C VAL A 103 -0.86 -0.58 -2.81
N GLN A 104 -1.38 0.61 -3.13
CA GLN A 104 -1.09 1.30 -4.38
C GLN A 104 -0.27 2.55 -4.05
N LEU A 105 0.83 2.77 -4.74
CA LEU A 105 1.70 3.93 -4.58
C LEU A 105 1.79 4.68 -5.90
N ASN A 106 1.57 5.99 -5.84
CA ASN A 106 1.96 6.93 -6.89
C ASN A 106 2.84 7.99 -6.24
N GLY A 107 4.12 8.03 -6.57
CA GLY A 107 5.09 8.89 -5.94
C GLY A 107 6.25 8.11 -5.34
N GLU A 108 6.84 8.64 -4.26
CA GLU A 108 7.96 8.01 -3.56
C GLU A 108 7.59 7.73 -2.10
N ALA A 109 7.92 6.52 -1.64
CA ALA A 109 7.72 6.10 -0.27
C ALA A 109 8.84 5.18 0.23
N TYR A 110 9.16 5.34 1.50
CA TYR A 110 9.99 4.42 2.26
C TYR A 110 9.10 3.53 3.12
N PHE A 111 9.36 2.23 3.08
CA PHE A 111 8.59 1.21 3.77
C PHE A 111 9.44 0.45 4.78
N GLU A 112 8.92 0.31 6.00
CA GLU A 112 9.40 -0.61 7.03
C GLU A 112 8.31 -1.66 7.25
N VAL A 113 8.36 -2.73 6.45
CA VAL A 113 7.27 -3.70 6.39
C VAL A 113 7.37 -4.70 7.53
N THR A 114 6.29 -4.85 8.27
CA THR A 114 6.15 -5.86 9.32
C THR A 114 6.34 -7.28 8.75
N LYS A 115 7.23 -8.06 9.39
CA LYS A 115 7.60 -9.40 8.92
C LYS A 115 6.42 -10.36 8.99
N ASN A 116 6.03 -10.92 7.85
CA ASN A 116 5.01 -11.94 7.73
C ASN A 116 5.27 -12.82 6.49
N SER A 117 5.84 -14.00 6.70
CA SER A 117 6.22 -14.92 5.63
C SER A 117 5.03 -15.61 4.94
N ARG A 118 3.83 -15.58 5.56
CA ARG A 118 2.62 -16.22 5.01
C ARG A 118 1.80 -15.29 4.12
N GLN A 119 1.97 -13.97 4.27
CA GLN A 119 1.14 -12.96 3.64
C GLN A 119 2.04 -11.87 3.03
N PRO A 120 2.36 -11.96 1.72
CA PRO A 120 3.22 -10.98 1.05
C PRO A 120 2.63 -9.58 1.10
N PHE A 121 3.50 -8.59 1.26
CA PHE A 121 3.19 -7.17 1.09
C PHE A 121 3.51 -6.77 -0.35
N MET A 122 2.56 -6.14 -1.04
CA MET A 122 2.63 -5.86 -2.46
C MET A 122 2.38 -4.38 -2.72
N VAL A 123 3.41 -3.67 -3.21
CA VAL A 123 3.29 -2.28 -3.66
C VAL A 123 3.04 -2.26 -5.17
N ARG A 124 1.84 -1.84 -5.55
CA ARG A 124 1.42 -1.67 -6.95
C ARG A 124 1.72 -0.26 -7.41
N THR A 125 2.30 -0.14 -8.60
CA THR A 125 2.72 1.14 -9.17
C THR A 125 1.90 1.52 -10.41
N PRO A 126 1.84 2.81 -10.81
CA PRO A 126 1.09 3.27 -11.99
C PRO A 126 1.52 2.58 -13.28
N GLN A 127 2.81 2.27 -13.42
CA GLN A 127 3.39 1.63 -14.60
C GLN A 127 3.21 0.09 -14.62
N LYS A 128 2.31 -0.44 -13.76
CA LYS A 128 1.96 -1.86 -13.64
C LYS A 128 3.07 -2.79 -13.12
N ALA A 129 4.17 -2.27 -12.58
CA ALA A 129 5.09 -3.13 -11.82
C ALA A 129 4.57 -3.33 -10.38
N VAL A 130 4.97 -4.44 -9.78
CA VAL A 130 4.58 -4.79 -8.41
C VAL A 130 5.84 -5.17 -7.63
N VAL A 131 6.09 -4.45 -6.54
CA VAL A 131 7.16 -4.78 -5.58
C VAL A 131 6.58 -5.67 -4.50
N LYS A 132 7.14 -6.87 -4.33
CA LYS A 132 6.67 -7.92 -3.42
C LYS A 132 7.72 -8.18 -2.35
N VAL A 133 7.30 -8.14 -1.08
CA VAL A 133 8.19 -8.34 0.08
C VAL A 133 7.48 -9.11 1.20
N TYR A 134 8.24 -9.62 2.17
CA TYR A 134 7.71 -10.39 3.32
C TYR A 134 8.10 -9.82 4.70
N GLY A 135 8.85 -8.71 4.73
CA GLY A 135 9.35 -8.08 5.94
C GLY A 135 10.69 -7.44 5.64
N THR A 136 10.69 -6.24 5.12
CA THR A 136 11.78 -5.62 4.35
C THR A 136 11.74 -4.13 4.58
N GLN A 137 12.92 -3.51 4.62
CA GLN A 137 13.09 -2.07 4.57
C GLN A 137 13.54 -1.66 3.18
N PHE A 138 12.80 -0.77 2.51
CA PHE A 138 13.07 -0.40 1.12
C PHE A 138 12.43 0.93 0.74
N ASN A 139 12.98 1.55 -0.29
CA ASN A 139 12.44 2.73 -0.95
C ASN A 139 11.84 2.38 -2.30
N VAL A 140 10.71 2.99 -2.65
CA VAL A 140 10.11 2.87 -4.00
C VAL A 140 9.84 4.27 -4.52
N GLU A 141 10.37 4.57 -5.71
CA GLU A 141 10.08 5.77 -6.49
C GLU A 141 9.29 5.37 -7.75
N ALA A 142 8.03 5.78 -7.84
CA ALA A 142 7.09 5.40 -8.89
C ALA A 142 6.07 6.50 -9.17
N TYR A 143 6.54 7.69 -9.57
CA TYR A 143 5.66 8.78 -10.00
C TYR A 143 5.03 8.45 -11.36
N ALA A 144 3.74 8.75 -11.53
CA ALA A 144 3.02 8.42 -12.77
C ALA A 144 3.63 9.07 -14.02
N ASP A 145 4.22 10.26 -13.87
CA ASP A 145 4.86 11.01 -14.95
C ASP A 145 6.31 10.56 -15.23
N ASP A 146 6.89 9.74 -14.35
CA ASP A 146 8.24 9.20 -14.56
C ASP A 146 8.20 8.00 -15.52
N LYS A 147 9.25 7.90 -16.35
CA LYS A 147 9.42 6.80 -17.30
C LYS A 147 9.86 5.50 -16.65
N THR A 148 10.36 5.59 -15.43
CA THR A 148 10.98 4.48 -14.69
C THR A 148 10.37 4.35 -13.31
N ILE A 149 10.42 3.12 -12.81
CA ILE A 149 10.18 2.80 -11.41
C ILE A 149 11.49 2.33 -10.83
N THR A 150 11.84 2.81 -9.67
CA THR A 150 13.02 2.38 -8.93
C THR A 150 12.60 1.80 -7.59
N ALA A 151 13.10 0.61 -7.25
CA ALA A 151 12.99 0.05 -5.91
C ALA A 151 14.39 -0.24 -5.37
N THR A 152 14.72 0.33 -4.21
CA THR A 152 16.02 0.23 -3.56
C THR A 152 15.88 -0.56 -2.27
N LEU A 153 16.67 -1.61 -2.12
CA LEU A 153 16.61 -2.51 -0.97
C LEU A 153 17.63 -2.09 0.09
N VAL A 154 17.13 -1.84 1.31
CA VAL A 154 17.93 -1.53 2.49
C VAL A 154 18.21 -2.80 3.29
N GLU A 155 17.15 -3.54 3.65
CA GLU A 155 17.25 -4.78 4.46
C GLU A 155 16.17 -5.77 4.05
N GLY A 156 16.50 -7.06 4.05
CA GLY A 156 15.57 -8.14 3.72
C GLY A 156 15.70 -8.61 2.26
N SER A 157 14.58 -8.80 1.57
CA SER A 157 14.53 -9.19 0.15
C SER A 157 13.36 -8.55 -0.58
N ILE A 158 13.58 -8.19 -1.84
CA ILE A 158 12.57 -7.66 -2.76
C ILE A 158 12.50 -8.55 -3.98
N ALA A 159 11.29 -8.86 -4.43
CA ALA A 159 11.02 -9.34 -5.77
C ALA A 159 10.17 -8.31 -6.52
N MET A 160 10.64 -7.81 -7.65
CA MET A 160 9.86 -6.96 -8.54
C MET A 160 9.24 -7.80 -9.65
N ALA A 161 7.91 -7.84 -9.68
CA ALA A 161 7.14 -8.43 -10.77
C ALA A 161 6.81 -7.36 -11.81
N TYR A 162 7.09 -7.64 -13.08
CA TYR A 162 6.89 -6.72 -14.19
C TYR A 162 6.54 -7.49 -15.48
N GLU A 163 5.94 -6.79 -16.44
CA GLU A 163 5.68 -7.34 -17.77
C GLU A 163 6.93 -7.17 -18.65
N ASN A 164 7.45 -8.29 -19.19
CA ASN A 164 8.62 -8.30 -20.07
C ASN A 164 8.23 -8.09 -21.55
N LYS A 165 9.23 -7.95 -22.43
CA LYS A 165 9.04 -7.73 -23.88
C LYS A 165 8.17 -8.79 -24.60
N LYS A 166 7.97 -9.95 -24.00
CA LYS A 166 7.12 -11.03 -24.53
C LYS A 166 5.72 -11.01 -23.93
N SER A 167 5.36 -9.92 -23.23
CA SER A 167 4.09 -9.76 -22.48
C SER A 167 3.86 -10.86 -21.43
N ASN A 168 4.95 -11.42 -20.90
CA ASN A 168 4.89 -12.36 -19.80
C ASN A 168 5.29 -11.65 -18.50
N TRP A 169 4.61 -11.99 -17.41
CA TRP A 169 5.00 -11.57 -16.08
C TRP A 169 6.26 -12.32 -15.65
N THR A 170 7.24 -11.56 -15.18
CA THR A 170 8.52 -12.07 -14.71
C THR A 170 8.82 -11.43 -13.37
N GLU A 171 9.37 -12.21 -12.43
CA GLU A 171 9.85 -11.71 -11.15
C GLU A 171 11.38 -11.65 -11.15
N GLN A 172 11.94 -10.57 -10.63
CA GLN A 172 13.37 -10.39 -10.42
C GLN A 172 13.65 -9.99 -8.99
N GLU A 173 14.55 -10.71 -8.35
CA GLU A 173 14.98 -10.43 -6.98
C GLU A 173 16.25 -9.58 -6.94
N ILE A 174 16.39 -8.78 -5.87
CA ILE A 174 17.60 -8.01 -5.56
C ILE A 174 18.05 -8.24 -4.11
N GLN A 175 19.32 -7.96 -3.85
CA GLN A 175 19.95 -8.07 -2.54
C GLN A 175 20.07 -6.70 -1.86
N PRO A 176 20.25 -6.65 -0.52
CA PRO A 176 20.52 -5.40 0.19
C PRO A 176 21.68 -4.61 -0.42
N GLY A 177 21.47 -3.29 -0.54
CA GLY A 177 22.42 -2.39 -1.19
C GLY A 177 22.27 -2.32 -2.71
N GLN A 178 21.31 -3.01 -3.29
CA GLN A 178 20.99 -2.91 -4.73
C GLN A 178 19.70 -2.13 -4.98
N GLU A 179 19.61 -1.57 -6.17
CA GLU A 179 18.39 -1.02 -6.73
C GLU A 179 18.00 -1.73 -8.04
N ILE A 180 16.72 -1.82 -8.29
CA ILE A 180 16.14 -2.31 -9.52
C ILE A 180 15.36 -1.19 -10.18
N VAL A 181 15.71 -0.86 -11.43
CA VAL A 181 15.08 0.17 -12.25
C VAL A 181 14.32 -0.49 -13.36
N TYR A 182 12.99 -0.35 -13.37
CA TYR A 182 12.13 -0.82 -14.44
C TYR A 182 11.73 0.33 -15.37
N THR A 183 12.01 0.20 -16.67
CA THR A 183 11.60 1.14 -17.72
C THR A 183 10.38 0.59 -18.46
N ALA A 184 9.19 1.11 -18.14
CA ALA A 184 7.93 0.60 -18.65
C ALA A 184 7.82 0.65 -20.19
N ALA A 185 8.28 1.73 -20.83
CA ALA A 185 8.25 1.89 -22.27
C ALA A 185 9.13 0.86 -23.01
N GLN A 186 10.19 0.38 -22.37
CA GLN A 186 11.13 -0.59 -22.95
C GLN A 186 10.89 -2.01 -22.44
N GLN A 187 10.04 -2.17 -21.41
CA GLN A 187 9.80 -3.43 -20.71
C GLN A 187 11.10 -4.11 -20.28
N GLN A 188 12.03 -3.32 -19.74
CA GLN A 188 13.37 -3.75 -19.33
C GLN A 188 13.66 -3.35 -17.91
N ILE A 189 14.46 -4.18 -17.26
CA ILE A 189 15.02 -3.89 -15.95
C ILE A 189 16.52 -3.67 -16.03
N LYS A 190 17.05 -2.88 -15.09
CA LYS A 190 18.48 -2.74 -14.78
C LYS A 190 18.66 -2.92 -13.29
N ILE A 191 19.70 -3.60 -12.85
CA ILE A 191 20.07 -3.74 -11.45
C ILE A 191 21.45 -3.10 -11.27
N ASP A 192 21.52 -2.17 -10.32
CA ASP A 192 22.74 -1.45 -10.00
C ASP A 192 23.01 -1.51 -8.50
N GLN A 193 24.24 -1.16 -8.08
CA GLN A 193 24.54 -0.88 -6.68
C GLN A 193 23.98 0.49 -6.32
N ALA A 194 23.33 0.57 -5.17
CA ALA A 194 22.67 1.77 -4.69
C ALA A 194 23.45 2.41 -3.54
N ASP A 195 23.59 3.72 -3.56
CA ASP A 195 23.96 4.47 -2.36
C ASP A 195 22.72 4.66 -1.49
N VAL A 196 22.46 3.64 -0.66
CA VAL A 196 21.24 3.57 0.17
C VAL A 196 21.11 4.80 1.07
N GLU A 197 22.23 5.32 1.63
CA GLU A 197 22.20 6.51 2.47
C GLU A 197 21.74 7.75 1.69
N VAL A 198 22.24 7.94 0.48
CA VAL A 198 21.83 9.04 -0.41
C VAL A 198 20.35 8.92 -0.74
N ILE A 199 19.92 7.74 -1.24
CA ILE A 199 18.57 7.49 -1.72
C ILE A 199 17.52 7.64 -0.62
N THR A 200 17.84 7.23 0.62
CA THR A 200 16.88 7.25 1.73
C THR A 200 16.99 8.47 2.64
N SER A 201 17.96 9.37 2.40
CA SER A 201 18.21 10.55 3.23
C SER A 201 17.01 11.50 3.35
N TRP A 202 16.18 11.54 2.33
CA TRP A 202 15.02 12.41 2.27
C TRP A 202 14.00 12.13 3.40
N LYS A 203 13.88 10.88 3.87
CA LYS A 203 12.97 10.51 4.96
C LYS A 203 13.27 11.23 6.27
N ASP A 204 14.56 11.59 6.48
CA ASP A 204 15.06 12.33 7.64
C ASP A 204 15.13 13.85 7.36
N GLY A 205 14.59 14.30 6.23
CA GLY A 205 14.59 15.70 5.81
C GLY A 205 15.93 16.19 5.28
N LYS A 206 16.85 15.27 4.95
CA LYS A 206 18.17 15.56 4.41
C LYS A 206 18.18 15.40 2.88
N LEU A 207 19.07 16.10 2.22
CA LEU A 207 19.45 15.86 0.83
C LEU A 207 20.97 15.64 0.82
N ILE A 208 21.37 14.45 0.46
CA ILE A 208 22.78 14.06 0.34
C ILE A 208 23.12 13.91 -1.14
N PHE A 209 24.18 14.57 -1.56
CA PHE A 209 24.71 14.50 -2.91
C PHE A 209 26.16 14.00 -2.83
N ARG A 210 26.50 13.00 -3.63
CA ARG A 210 27.86 12.44 -3.75
C ARG A 210 28.22 12.35 -5.21
N ASP A 211 28.98 13.34 -5.70
CA ASP A 211 29.30 13.49 -7.13
C ASP A 211 28.04 13.33 -8.03
N THR A 212 26.91 13.83 -7.51
CA THR A 212 25.62 13.68 -8.15
C THR A 212 25.55 14.59 -9.40
N PRO A 213 25.27 14.04 -10.58
CA PRO A 213 25.12 14.85 -11.80
C PRO A 213 24.08 15.96 -11.60
N PHE A 214 24.39 17.15 -12.07
CA PHE A 214 23.55 18.32 -11.81
C PHE A 214 22.10 18.15 -12.29
N LYS A 215 21.90 17.38 -13.35
CA LYS A 215 20.56 17.03 -13.82
C LYS A 215 19.74 16.29 -12.76
N GLU A 216 20.37 15.35 -12.04
CA GLU A 216 19.71 14.60 -10.96
C GLU A 216 19.50 15.48 -9.72
N VAL A 217 20.46 16.38 -9.41
CA VAL A 217 20.28 17.38 -8.35
C VAL A 217 19.03 18.22 -8.62
N LEU A 218 18.85 18.72 -9.84
CA LEU A 218 17.67 19.50 -10.22
C LEU A 218 16.38 18.69 -10.14
N LYS A 219 16.40 17.41 -10.55
CA LYS A 219 15.24 16.50 -10.43
C LYS A 219 14.83 16.33 -8.97
N MET A 220 15.79 16.09 -8.07
CA MET A 220 15.54 15.96 -6.64
C MET A 220 14.97 17.24 -6.02
N LEU A 221 15.55 18.41 -6.38
CA LEU A 221 15.07 19.69 -5.91
C LEU A 221 13.68 20.04 -6.46
N SER A 222 13.41 19.72 -7.74
CA SER A 222 12.10 19.91 -8.37
C SER A 222 11.02 19.13 -7.60
N LYS A 223 11.25 17.85 -7.33
CA LYS A 223 10.32 17.01 -6.56
C LYS A 223 10.15 17.51 -5.13
N ARG A 224 11.24 17.92 -4.48
CA ARG A 224 11.23 18.36 -3.08
C ARG A 224 10.51 19.67 -2.87
N PHE A 225 10.66 20.63 -3.78
CA PHE A 225 10.22 22.02 -3.62
C PHE A 225 9.10 22.43 -4.57
N ASP A 226 8.65 21.52 -5.45
CA ASP A 226 7.63 21.79 -6.47
C ASP A 226 8.01 22.98 -7.37
N VAL A 227 9.22 22.94 -7.89
CA VAL A 227 9.78 24.02 -8.73
C VAL A 227 10.27 23.44 -10.03
N ASP A 228 9.87 24.06 -11.14
CA ASP A 228 10.39 23.73 -12.45
C ASP A 228 11.70 24.47 -12.72
N PHE A 229 12.72 23.72 -13.10
CA PHE A 229 14.03 24.27 -13.46
C PHE A 229 14.17 24.38 -14.97
N VAL A 230 14.36 25.60 -15.45
CA VAL A 230 14.67 25.87 -16.86
C VAL A 230 16.16 26.21 -17.00
N VAL A 231 16.91 25.29 -17.59
CA VAL A 231 18.35 25.45 -17.82
C VAL A 231 18.59 26.08 -19.18
N LYS A 232 19.06 27.33 -19.19
CA LYS A 232 19.32 28.06 -20.44
C LYS A 232 20.65 27.67 -21.11
N ASN A 233 21.64 27.27 -20.32
CA ASN A 233 22.93 26.82 -20.84
C ASN A 233 23.15 25.33 -20.56
N PRO A 234 23.20 24.45 -21.58
CA PRO A 234 23.42 23.00 -21.40
C PRO A 234 24.74 22.67 -20.70
N LYS A 235 25.76 23.53 -20.70
CA LYS A 235 27.01 23.35 -19.95
C LYS A 235 26.78 23.20 -18.44
N CYS A 236 25.65 23.66 -17.90
CA CYS A 236 25.31 23.41 -16.49
C CYS A 236 25.19 21.93 -16.16
N PHE A 237 24.84 21.08 -17.13
CA PHE A 237 24.68 19.62 -16.92
C PHE A 237 26.01 18.86 -16.86
N GLU A 238 27.14 19.51 -17.19
CA GLU A 238 28.47 18.91 -17.06
C GLU A 238 28.97 18.93 -15.61
N ALA A 239 28.31 19.71 -14.75
CA ALA A 239 28.66 19.83 -13.34
C ALA A 239 28.07 18.66 -12.53
N SER A 240 28.80 18.29 -11.48
CA SER A 240 28.30 17.46 -10.40
C SER A 240 28.31 18.22 -9.08
N PHE A 241 27.55 17.73 -8.11
CA PHE A 241 27.45 18.38 -6.80
C PHE A 241 27.68 17.34 -5.69
N THR A 242 28.46 17.76 -4.68
CA THR A 242 28.69 16.97 -3.46
C THR A 242 28.40 17.85 -2.25
N GLY A 243 27.54 17.36 -1.37
CA GLY A 243 27.17 18.10 -0.15
C GLY A 243 26.03 17.44 0.60
N VAL A 244 25.84 17.87 1.84
CA VAL A 244 24.74 17.45 2.70
C VAL A 244 23.93 18.68 3.09
N LEU A 245 22.67 18.70 2.77
CA LEU A 245 21.76 19.81 3.02
C LEU A 245 20.65 19.34 3.96
N GLU A 246 20.58 19.88 5.16
CA GLU A 246 19.59 19.53 6.16
C GLU A 246 18.58 20.68 6.33
N LYS A 247 17.30 20.40 6.12
CA LYS A 247 16.17 21.32 6.41
C LYS A 247 16.33 22.73 5.84
N GLN A 248 17.07 22.87 4.73
CA GLN A 248 17.29 24.17 4.07
C GLN A 248 16.12 24.53 3.15
N ARG A 249 15.87 25.85 3.03
CA ARG A 249 14.94 26.39 2.02
C ARG A 249 15.61 26.39 0.63
N LEU A 250 14.83 26.27 -0.43
CA LEU A 250 15.34 26.22 -1.81
C LEU A 250 16.30 27.35 -2.13
N GLY A 251 15.95 28.60 -1.79
CA GLY A 251 16.82 29.75 -2.06
C GLY A 251 18.23 29.59 -1.49
N ARG A 252 18.33 29.05 -0.25
CA ARG A 252 19.63 28.81 0.38
C ARG A 252 20.42 27.70 -0.30
N ILE A 253 19.74 26.64 -0.74
CA ILE A 253 20.34 25.55 -1.51
C ILE A 253 20.91 26.09 -2.83
N LEU A 254 20.13 26.91 -3.54
CA LEU A 254 20.56 27.52 -4.79
C LEU A 254 21.75 28.48 -4.59
N GLU A 255 21.80 29.22 -3.48
CA GLU A 255 22.97 30.01 -3.11
C GLU A 255 24.24 29.14 -2.97
N TYR A 256 24.14 27.99 -2.25
CA TYR A 256 25.26 27.06 -2.11
C TYR A 256 25.72 26.51 -3.46
N ILE A 257 24.77 26.10 -4.30
CA ILE A 257 25.06 25.66 -5.68
C ILE A 257 25.75 26.78 -6.47
N SER A 258 25.27 28.02 -6.36
CA SER A 258 25.85 29.16 -7.07
C SER A 258 27.30 29.50 -6.62
N VAL A 259 27.59 29.32 -5.34
CA VAL A 259 28.95 29.57 -4.80
C VAL A 259 29.91 28.45 -5.18
N SER A 260 29.44 27.20 -5.18
CA SER A 260 30.29 26.03 -5.46
C SER A 260 30.47 25.70 -6.94
N SER A 261 29.51 26.11 -7.77
CA SER A 261 29.54 25.91 -9.21
C SER A 261 29.23 27.26 -9.88
N ASN A 262 29.91 27.67 -10.90
CA ASN A 262 29.68 28.97 -11.59
C ASN A 262 28.26 29.13 -12.19
N ILE A 263 27.25 28.48 -11.57
CA ILE A 263 25.85 28.48 -11.99
C ILE A 263 25.09 29.52 -11.19
N LYS A 264 24.44 30.44 -11.92
CA LYS A 264 23.56 31.47 -11.33
C LYS A 264 22.12 31.10 -11.57
N PHE A 265 21.25 31.56 -10.70
CA PHE A 265 19.81 31.31 -10.80
C PHE A 265 19.02 32.65 -10.72
N LYS A 266 17.86 32.63 -11.33
CA LYS A 266 16.87 33.70 -11.22
C LYS A 266 15.50 33.05 -10.98
N TYR A 267 14.86 33.44 -9.89
CA TYR A 267 13.53 32.98 -9.57
C TYR A 267 12.50 33.82 -10.36
N ALA A 268 11.57 33.14 -11.04
CA ALA A 268 10.43 33.81 -11.68
C ALA A 268 9.23 33.62 -10.74
N GLU A 269 8.83 34.68 -10.06
CA GLU A 269 7.82 34.69 -9.01
C GLU A 269 6.43 34.23 -9.46
N SER A 270 6.12 34.24 -10.75
CA SER A 270 4.75 34.00 -11.21
C SER A 270 4.37 32.52 -11.43
N ASN A 271 5.31 31.57 -11.54
CA ASN A 271 5.01 30.19 -11.95
C ASN A 271 5.87 29.11 -11.31
N ASN A 272 6.45 29.31 -10.13
CA ASN A 272 7.40 28.35 -9.52
C ASN A 272 8.54 27.92 -10.47
N ILE A 273 8.96 28.81 -11.39
CA ILE A 273 10.01 28.51 -12.35
C ILE A 273 11.33 29.12 -11.89
N CYS A 274 12.39 28.32 -11.84
CA CYS A 274 13.74 28.79 -11.57
C CYS A 274 14.59 28.70 -12.85
N LEU A 275 15.10 29.87 -13.30
CA LEU A 275 15.98 29.97 -14.45
C LEU A 275 17.42 29.79 -14.01
N LEU A 276 18.15 28.88 -14.65
CA LEU A 276 19.56 28.60 -14.40
C LEU A 276 20.40 28.98 -15.60
N TYR A 277 21.49 29.71 -15.35
CA TYR A 277 22.44 30.10 -16.38
C TYR A 277 23.88 30.14 -15.82
N THR A 278 24.86 29.90 -16.66
CA THR A 278 26.27 30.10 -16.28
C THR A 278 26.62 31.58 -16.44
N SER A 279 27.45 32.10 -15.51
CA SER A 279 28.04 33.42 -15.72
C SER A 279 28.90 33.41 -16.99
N PRO A 280 28.83 34.41 -17.88
CA PRO A 280 29.77 34.48 -18.97
C PRO A 280 31.20 34.52 -18.41
N SER A 281 32.11 33.74 -19.01
CA SER A 281 33.52 33.76 -18.67
C SER A 281 34.04 35.17 -18.90
N PRO A 282 34.88 35.73 -18.01
CA PRO A 282 35.51 37.04 -18.25
C PRO A 282 36.40 37.10 -19.48
N ARG A 283 36.46 36.06 -20.27
CA ARG A 283 37.34 35.90 -21.44
C ARG A 283 36.60 35.62 -22.77
N ASP A 284 35.27 35.72 -22.78
CA ASP A 284 34.49 35.65 -24.02
C ASP A 284 34.00 36.99 -24.47
#